data_473da1d6ab5b7fc40730558ee89880c4
#
_entry.id   473da1d6ab5b7fc40730558ee89880c4
#
_cell.length_a   1.000
_cell.length_b   1.000
_cell.length_c   1.000
_cell.angle_alpha   90.00
_cell.angle_beta   90.00
_cell.angle_gamma   90.00
#
_symmetry.space_group_name_H-M   'P 1'
#
loop_
_entity.id
_entity.type
_entity.pdbx_description
1 polymer ?
#
loop_
_entity_poly.entity_id
_entity_poly.type
_entity_poly.pdbx_seq_one_letter_code
_entity_poly.pdbx_strand_id
1 'polypeptide(L)'
;MLSSISIFFLENVDKVEWAKDERISTMFLDRLKGEAYGLRALHMYYLLRAHGGKIADGTLMGVPIILKSEGPDADFNHARATYSDCVKQIMEDADKAIELLPLDYKKFADSEIPEKYKNIGVTNASDYRRVCGEEYRGLMSGRIALAVRAQTALLAASPAF
;
A
#
# COMPACT_ATOMS: atom_id res chain seq x y z
N MET A 1 -1.49 14.03 7.55
CA MET A 1 -2.33 14.39 6.38
C MET A 1 -2.31 13.34 5.26
N LEU A 2 -1.16 12.91 4.68
CA LEU A 2 -1.15 11.92 3.59
C LEU A 2 -1.65 10.52 3.99
N SER A 3 -1.34 10.04 5.19
CA SER A 3 -1.89 8.78 5.72
C SER A 3 -3.41 8.79 5.85
N SER A 4 -3.99 9.91 6.28
CA SER A 4 -5.44 10.04 6.46
C SER A 4 -6.20 9.90 5.15
N ILE A 5 -5.65 10.39 4.04
CA ILE A 5 -6.25 10.26 2.70
C ILE A 5 -6.28 8.80 2.27
N SER A 6 -5.18 8.05 2.44
CA SER A 6 -5.12 6.62 2.10
C SER A 6 -6.09 5.80 2.96
N ILE A 7 -6.25 6.15 4.24
CA ILE A 7 -7.17 5.47 5.15
C ILE A 7 -8.62 5.68 4.72
N PHE A 8 -9.03 6.94 4.55
CA PHE A 8 -10.37 7.28 4.08
C PHE A 8 -10.70 6.64 2.73
N PHE A 9 -9.72 6.61 1.82
CA PHE A 9 -9.87 5.97 0.54
C PHE A 9 -10.13 4.46 0.69
N LEU A 10 -9.31 3.75 1.48
CA LEU A 10 -9.47 2.31 1.71
C LEU A 10 -10.81 1.93 2.37
N GLU A 11 -11.38 2.80 3.19
CA GLU A 11 -12.69 2.58 3.82
C GLU A 11 -13.87 2.75 2.85
N ASN A 12 -13.68 3.43 1.72
CA ASN A 12 -14.75 3.81 0.81
C ASN A 12 -14.59 3.28 -0.61
N VAL A 13 -13.42 2.80 -0.99
CA VAL A 13 -13.09 2.40 -2.37
C VAL A 13 -13.99 1.30 -2.93
N ASP A 14 -14.48 0.39 -2.09
CA ASP A 14 -15.39 -0.71 -2.46
C ASP A 14 -16.82 -0.22 -2.77
N LYS A 15 -17.16 1.01 -2.43
CA LYS A 15 -18.48 1.60 -2.66
C LYS A 15 -18.60 2.25 -4.03
N VAL A 16 -17.52 2.28 -4.80
CA VAL A 16 -17.44 2.99 -6.08
C VAL A 16 -17.39 1.99 -7.23
N GLU A 17 -18.24 2.18 -8.22
CA GLU A 17 -18.17 1.49 -9.50
C GLU A 17 -17.15 2.21 -10.39
N TRP A 18 -15.97 1.60 -10.58
CA TRP A 18 -14.84 2.21 -11.30
C TRP A 18 -14.96 2.12 -12.82
N ALA A 19 -15.74 1.16 -13.33
CA ALA A 19 -16.05 1.00 -14.73
C ALA A 19 -17.36 0.23 -14.92
N LYS A 20 -18.05 0.44 -16.05
CA LYS A 20 -19.27 -0.30 -16.40
C LYS A 20 -19.02 -1.81 -16.64
N ASP A 21 -17.84 -2.16 -17.13
CA ASP A 21 -17.40 -3.55 -17.26
C ASP A 21 -16.88 -4.00 -15.89
N GLU A 22 -17.56 -4.97 -15.29
CA GLU A 22 -17.26 -5.49 -13.95
C GLU A 22 -15.82 -6.03 -13.83
N ARG A 23 -15.29 -6.64 -14.91
CA ARG A 23 -13.92 -7.14 -14.96
C ARG A 23 -12.91 -6.00 -14.88
N ILE A 24 -13.16 -4.93 -15.63
CA ILE A 24 -12.34 -3.72 -15.63
C ILE A 24 -12.47 -3.01 -14.27
N SER A 25 -13.67 -2.92 -13.72
CA SER A 25 -13.92 -2.34 -12.40
C SER A 25 -13.15 -3.07 -11.31
N THR A 26 -13.14 -4.40 -11.32
CA THR A 26 -12.37 -5.23 -10.39
C THR A 26 -10.87 -4.98 -10.49
N MET A 27 -10.33 -4.89 -11.70
CA MET A 27 -8.92 -4.57 -11.91
C MET A 27 -8.55 -3.16 -11.41
N PHE A 28 -9.41 -2.15 -11.65
CA PHE A 28 -9.22 -0.81 -11.09
C PHE A 28 -9.23 -0.83 -9.57
N LEU A 29 -10.21 -1.52 -8.97
CA LEU A 29 -10.34 -1.66 -7.52
C LEU A 29 -9.06 -2.25 -6.91
N ASP A 30 -8.56 -3.36 -7.46
CA ASP A 30 -7.32 -4.00 -7.01
C ASP A 30 -6.13 -3.02 -7.10
N ARG A 31 -5.98 -2.37 -8.27
CA ARG A 31 -4.88 -1.42 -8.47
C ARG A 31 -4.93 -0.27 -7.47
N LEU A 32 -6.07 0.39 -7.34
CA LEU A 32 -6.22 1.55 -6.47
C LEU A 32 -6.06 1.19 -4.98
N LYS A 33 -6.55 0.01 -4.56
CA LYS A 33 -6.26 -0.52 -3.21
C LYS A 33 -4.77 -0.77 -3.01
N GLY A 34 -4.13 -1.42 -3.99
CA GLY A 34 -2.70 -1.70 -3.95
C GLY A 34 -1.86 -0.42 -3.86
N GLU A 35 -2.20 0.61 -4.63
CA GLU A 35 -1.56 1.93 -4.56
C GLU A 35 -1.74 2.57 -3.17
N ALA A 36 -2.94 2.52 -2.60
CA ALA A 36 -3.22 3.09 -1.29
C ALA A 36 -2.46 2.37 -0.17
N TYR A 37 -2.40 1.03 -0.19
CA TYR A 37 -1.59 0.25 0.76
C TYR A 37 -0.11 0.55 0.60
N GLY A 38 0.41 0.55 -0.62
CA GLY A 38 1.82 0.84 -0.89
C GLY A 38 2.24 2.25 -0.46
N LEU A 39 1.40 3.26 -0.69
CA LEU A 39 1.64 4.62 -0.24
C LEU A 39 1.59 4.73 1.28
N ARG A 40 0.64 4.05 1.94
CA ARG A 40 0.57 4.01 3.41
C ARG A 40 1.81 3.38 4.01
N ALA A 41 2.27 2.25 3.47
CA ALA A 41 3.53 1.62 3.86
C ALA A 41 4.73 2.56 3.72
N LEU A 42 4.84 3.23 2.57
CA LEU A 42 5.93 4.17 2.28
C LEU A 42 5.94 5.35 3.26
N HIS A 43 4.79 5.98 3.49
CA HIS A 43 4.67 7.09 4.43
C HIS A 43 5.01 6.66 5.85
N MET A 44 4.50 5.49 6.28
CA MET A 44 4.77 4.98 7.62
C MET A 44 6.24 4.59 7.80
N TYR A 45 6.90 4.06 6.76
CA TYR A 45 8.34 3.82 6.76
C TYR A 45 9.13 5.12 7.01
N TYR A 46 8.81 6.21 6.31
CA TYR A 46 9.48 7.49 6.54
C TYR A 46 9.20 8.08 7.91
N LEU A 47 7.97 7.97 8.41
CA LEU A 47 7.63 8.42 9.77
C LEU A 47 8.38 7.62 10.82
N LEU A 48 8.43 6.30 10.68
CA LEU A 48 9.17 5.41 11.60
C LEU A 48 10.67 5.72 11.60
N ARG A 49 11.25 5.91 10.41
CA ARG A 49 12.66 6.26 10.24
C ARG A 49 13.01 7.60 10.87
N ALA A 50 12.11 8.60 10.78
CA ALA A 50 12.36 9.95 11.29
C ALA A 50 12.06 10.09 12.79
N HIS A 51 11.09 9.37 13.31
CA HIS A 51 10.53 9.59 14.65
C HIS A 51 10.57 8.34 15.57
N GLY A 52 10.88 7.17 15.04
CA GLY A 52 11.10 5.98 15.84
C GLY A 52 12.39 6.06 16.65
N GLY A 53 12.45 5.40 17.79
CA GLY A 53 13.67 5.39 18.61
C GLY A 53 13.39 5.08 20.08
N LYS A 54 14.47 5.03 20.85
CA LYS A 54 14.41 4.78 22.31
C LYS A 54 13.90 6.02 23.03
N ILE A 55 12.99 5.81 23.97
CA ILE A 55 12.54 6.83 24.92
C ILE A 55 13.41 6.80 26.18
N ALA A 56 13.13 7.69 27.13
CA ALA A 56 13.99 7.91 28.31
C ALA A 56 14.24 6.66 29.16
N ASP A 57 13.31 5.72 29.21
CA ASP A 57 13.44 4.44 29.95
C ASP A 57 14.13 3.33 29.14
N GLY A 58 14.58 3.63 27.90
CA GLY A 58 15.22 2.67 27.00
C GLY A 58 14.26 1.86 26.12
N THR A 59 12.94 2.01 26.30
CA THR A 59 11.94 1.33 25.47
C THR A 59 11.98 1.84 24.02
N LEU A 60 11.97 0.91 23.07
CA LEU A 60 11.99 1.24 21.64
C LEU A 60 10.56 1.48 21.14
N MET A 61 10.24 2.74 20.84
CA MET A 61 8.93 3.18 20.41
C MET A 61 8.93 3.61 18.93
N GLY A 62 7.81 3.29 18.27
CA GLY A 62 7.52 3.73 16.90
C GLY A 62 6.75 5.04 16.86
N VAL A 63 5.78 5.10 15.98
CA VAL A 63 4.82 6.21 15.77
C VAL A 63 3.40 5.71 16.01
N PRO A 64 2.40 6.57 16.18
CA PRO A 64 1.00 6.13 16.24
C PRO A 64 0.59 5.39 14.97
N ILE A 65 -0.13 4.27 15.13
CA ILE A 65 -0.71 3.50 14.02
C ILE A 65 -2.19 3.84 13.93
N ILE A 66 -2.57 4.58 12.90
CA ILE A 66 -3.95 4.99 12.66
C ILE A 66 -4.43 4.25 11.41
N LEU A 67 -5.45 3.40 11.57
CA LEU A 67 -5.99 2.56 10.49
C LEU A 67 -7.46 2.86 10.15
N LYS A 68 -8.07 3.78 10.88
CA LYS A 68 -9.43 4.25 10.64
C LYS A 68 -9.44 5.76 10.45
N SER A 69 -10.33 6.26 9.61
CA SER A 69 -10.51 7.69 9.45
C SER A 69 -11.15 8.28 10.72
N GLU A 70 -10.70 9.47 11.06
CA GLU A 70 -11.12 10.18 12.25
C GLU A 70 -11.94 11.41 11.87
N GLY A 71 -13.05 11.59 12.56
CA GLY A 71 -13.89 12.77 12.37
C GLY A 71 -13.29 14.05 13.01
N PRO A 72 -13.89 15.21 12.77
CA PRO A 72 -13.37 16.48 13.26
C PRO A 72 -13.38 16.59 14.81
N ASP A 73 -14.20 15.79 15.49
CA ASP A 73 -14.33 15.76 16.95
C ASP A 73 -13.50 14.65 17.60
N ALA A 74 -12.62 13.97 16.86
CA ALA A 74 -11.81 12.89 17.39
C ALA A 74 -10.69 13.43 18.29
N ASP A 75 -10.28 12.61 19.27
CA ASP A 75 -9.07 12.87 20.03
C ASP A 75 -7.84 12.49 19.20
N PHE A 76 -7.12 13.49 18.72
CA PHE A 76 -5.91 13.33 17.92
C PHE A 76 -4.65 13.04 18.76
N ASN A 77 -4.79 12.90 20.09
CA ASN A 77 -3.66 12.60 20.97
C ASN A 77 -3.41 11.09 21.07
N HIS A 78 -2.89 10.50 20.00
CA HIS A 78 -2.62 9.06 19.93
C HIS A 78 -1.34 8.67 20.62
N ALA A 79 -1.41 7.59 21.42
CA ALA A 79 -0.22 6.96 21.95
C ALA A 79 0.68 6.39 20.85
N ARG A 80 1.98 6.45 21.03
CA ARG A 80 2.96 5.80 20.15
C ARG A 80 2.82 4.27 20.25
N ALA A 81 2.84 3.60 19.12
CA ALA A 81 2.95 2.14 19.07
C ALA A 81 4.40 1.70 19.31
N THR A 82 4.61 0.42 19.57
CA THR A 82 5.97 -0.13 19.62
C THR A 82 6.62 -0.04 18.22
N TYR A 83 7.94 0.01 18.19
CA TYR A 83 8.69 -0.03 16.94
C TYR A 83 8.38 -1.30 16.13
N SER A 84 8.29 -2.44 16.81
CA SER A 84 7.95 -3.73 16.21
C SER A 84 6.56 -3.74 15.56
N ASP A 85 5.56 -3.16 16.21
CA ASP A 85 4.20 -3.07 15.64
C ASP A 85 4.18 -2.18 14.39
N CYS A 86 4.96 -1.09 14.39
CA CYS A 86 5.10 -0.25 13.21
C CYS A 86 5.75 -0.99 12.05
N VAL A 87 6.84 -1.72 12.30
CA VAL A 87 7.50 -2.56 11.28
C VAL A 87 6.52 -3.59 10.73
N LYS A 88 5.78 -4.29 11.60
CA LYS A 88 4.76 -5.26 11.21
C LYS A 88 3.70 -4.63 10.30
N GLN A 89 3.16 -3.48 10.69
CA GLN A 89 2.14 -2.78 9.89
C GLN A 89 2.65 -2.37 8.50
N ILE A 90 3.90 -1.86 8.42
CA ILE A 90 4.52 -1.51 7.12
C ILE A 90 4.67 -2.75 6.25
N MET A 91 5.11 -3.88 6.81
CA MET A 91 5.25 -5.14 6.07
C MET A 91 3.91 -5.66 5.55
N GLU A 92 2.87 -5.65 6.39
CA GLU A 92 1.51 -6.08 6.01
C GLU A 92 0.94 -5.23 4.87
N ASP A 93 1.12 -3.92 4.91
CA ASP A 93 0.66 -3.03 3.85
C ASP A 93 1.47 -3.20 2.56
N ALA A 94 2.79 -3.38 2.67
CA ALA A 94 3.63 -3.66 1.52
C ALA A 94 3.26 -5.00 0.86
N ASP A 95 2.99 -6.04 1.65
CA ASP A 95 2.58 -7.36 1.13
C ASP A 95 1.23 -7.29 0.40
N LYS A 96 0.24 -6.54 0.93
CA LYS A 96 -1.02 -6.28 0.23
C LYS A 96 -0.82 -5.52 -1.08
N ALA A 97 0.07 -4.53 -1.10
CA ALA A 97 0.40 -3.80 -2.31
C ALA A 97 1.06 -4.70 -3.37
N ILE A 98 1.97 -5.59 -2.96
CA ILE A 98 2.65 -6.56 -3.85
C ILE A 98 1.64 -7.54 -4.44
N GLU A 99 0.65 -8.01 -3.67
CA GLU A 99 -0.39 -8.92 -4.13
C GLU A 99 -1.32 -8.28 -5.16
N LEU A 100 -1.67 -7.01 -4.97
CA LEU A 100 -2.68 -6.32 -5.77
C LEU A 100 -2.11 -5.65 -7.02
N LEU A 101 -0.87 -5.17 -6.98
CA LEU A 101 -0.25 -4.39 -8.04
C LEU A 101 0.53 -5.25 -9.04
N PRO A 102 0.60 -4.83 -10.32
CA PRO A 102 1.58 -5.38 -11.23
C PRO A 102 2.99 -5.08 -10.71
N LEU A 103 3.94 -5.98 -10.99
CA LEU A 103 5.34 -5.75 -10.61
C LEU A 103 5.84 -4.43 -11.19
N ASP A 104 5.58 -4.21 -12.48
CA ASP A 104 5.87 -2.97 -13.20
C ASP A 104 4.71 -2.64 -14.14
N TYR A 105 4.46 -1.37 -14.39
CA TYR A 105 3.56 -0.91 -15.44
C TYR A 105 4.29 -0.94 -16.78
N LYS A 106 3.80 -1.76 -17.72
CA LYS A 106 4.46 -2.00 -19.00
C LYS A 106 3.46 -2.38 -20.09
N LYS A 107 3.96 -2.56 -21.30
CA LYS A 107 3.19 -3.12 -22.41
C LYS A 107 3.11 -4.64 -22.24
N PHE A 108 2.02 -5.14 -21.65
CA PHE A 108 1.78 -6.57 -21.42
C PHE A 108 1.37 -7.31 -22.69
N ALA A 109 1.76 -8.59 -22.80
CA ALA A 109 1.21 -9.57 -23.74
C ALA A 109 0.07 -10.36 -23.07
N ASP A 110 -0.76 -11.06 -23.86
CA ASP A 110 -1.89 -11.85 -23.36
C ASP A 110 -1.43 -12.97 -22.38
N SER A 111 -0.25 -13.55 -22.61
CA SER A 111 0.33 -14.57 -21.75
C SER A 111 0.76 -14.07 -20.37
N GLU A 112 0.93 -12.75 -20.21
CA GLU A 112 1.38 -12.12 -18.96
C GLU A 112 0.23 -11.64 -18.06
N ILE A 113 -1.03 -11.84 -18.49
CA ILE A 113 -2.19 -11.51 -17.68
C ILE A 113 -2.19 -12.41 -16.44
N PRO A 114 -2.26 -11.86 -15.23
CA PRO A 114 -2.36 -12.66 -14.00
C PRO A 114 -3.55 -13.61 -14.01
N GLU A 115 -3.36 -14.82 -13.48
CA GLU A 115 -4.39 -15.87 -13.47
C GLU A 115 -5.67 -15.41 -12.79
N LYS A 116 -5.58 -14.63 -11.71
CA LYS A 116 -6.73 -14.05 -11.00
C LYS A 116 -7.66 -13.26 -11.93
N TYR A 117 -7.11 -12.58 -12.94
CA TYR A 117 -7.91 -11.80 -13.90
C TYR A 117 -8.40 -12.65 -15.09
N LYS A 118 -7.63 -13.66 -15.50
CA LYS A 118 -8.11 -14.63 -16.48
C LYS A 118 -9.36 -15.35 -15.97
N ASN A 119 -9.40 -15.72 -14.69
CA ASN A 119 -10.51 -16.38 -14.04
C ASN A 119 -11.81 -15.56 -14.02
N ILE A 120 -11.73 -14.24 -14.11
CA ILE A 120 -12.90 -13.35 -14.26
C ILE A 120 -13.16 -12.94 -15.70
N GLY A 121 -12.47 -13.56 -16.67
CA GLY A 121 -12.73 -13.39 -18.10
C GLY A 121 -11.91 -12.29 -18.79
N VAL A 122 -10.81 -11.81 -18.21
CA VAL A 122 -9.84 -10.92 -18.88
C VAL A 122 -8.92 -11.78 -19.72
N THR A 123 -9.21 -11.90 -21.02
CA THR A 123 -8.52 -12.83 -21.94
C THR A 123 -7.54 -12.13 -22.88
N ASN A 124 -7.56 -10.81 -22.97
CA ASN A 124 -6.72 -10.05 -23.86
C ASN A 124 -5.95 -8.95 -23.12
N ALA A 125 -4.71 -8.70 -23.57
CA ALA A 125 -3.83 -7.70 -22.94
C ALA A 125 -4.32 -6.26 -23.15
N SER A 126 -5.19 -5.99 -24.12
CA SER A 126 -5.77 -4.66 -24.29
C SER A 126 -6.61 -4.26 -23.09
N ASP A 127 -7.47 -5.17 -22.59
CA ASP A 127 -8.27 -4.92 -21.39
C ASP A 127 -7.40 -4.77 -20.14
N TYR A 128 -6.38 -5.62 -19.98
CA TYR A 128 -5.45 -5.53 -18.86
C TYR A 128 -4.64 -4.24 -18.88
N ARG A 129 -4.16 -3.81 -20.05
CA ARG A 129 -3.39 -2.56 -20.22
C ARG A 129 -4.20 -1.31 -19.92
N ARG A 130 -5.52 -1.30 -20.12
CA ARG A 130 -6.38 -0.16 -19.73
C ARG A 130 -6.25 0.19 -18.24
N VAL A 131 -5.83 -0.75 -17.41
CA VAL A 131 -5.72 -0.57 -15.96
C VAL A 131 -4.26 -0.62 -15.49
N CYS A 132 -3.43 -1.45 -16.11
CA CYS A 132 -2.06 -1.73 -15.67
C CYS A 132 -1.01 -1.44 -16.75
N GLY A 133 -1.36 -0.67 -17.78
CA GLY A 133 -0.49 -0.36 -18.90
C GLY A 133 0.68 0.57 -18.59
N GLU A 134 1.52 0.81 -19.61
CA GLU A 134 2.74 1.63 -19.48
C GLU A 134 2.47 3.12 -19.22
N GLU A 135 1.27 3.61 -19.50
CA GLU A 135 0.82 4.97 -19.20
C GLU A 135 0.77 5.27 -17.70
N TYR A 136 0.74 4.23 -16.87
CA TYR A 136 0.74 4.35 -15.40
C TYR A 136 2.15 4.26 -14.79
N ARG A 137 3.20 4.29 -15.59
CA ARG A 137 4.59 4.35 -15.10
C ARG A 137 4.78 5.57 -14.18
N GLY A 138 5.43 5.33 -13.05
CA GLY A 138 5.64 6.36 -12.03
C GLY A 138 4.63 6.31 -10.88
N LEU A 139 3.53 5.55 -11.00
CA LEU A 139 2.65 5.25 -9.89
C LEU A 139 3.24 4.14 -9.00
N MET A 140 2.64 3.94 -7.83
CA MET A 140 3.01 2.84 -6.92
C MET A 140 2.86 1.51 -7.65
N SER A 141 3.91 0.69 -7.64
CA SER A 141 3.96 -0.63 -8.28
C SER A 141 4.41 -1.69 -7.29
N GLY A 142 4.24 -2.96 -7.63
CA GLY A 142 4.72 -4.08 -6.81
C GLY A 142 6.23 -4.00 -6.55
N ARG A 143 7.03 -3.51 -7.53
CA ARG A 143 8.47 -3.31 -7.35
C ARG A 143 8.80 -2.22 -6.32
N ILE A 144 8.05 -1.12 -6.31
CA ILE A 144 8.22 -0.06 -5.32
C ILE A 144 7.83 -0.60 -3.93
N ALA A 145 6.72 -1.35 -3.83
CA ALA A 145 6.30 -1.97 -2.58
C ALA A 145 7.33 -2.98 -2.04
N LEU A 146 7.94 -3.79 -2.92
CA LEU A 146 9.07 -4.67 -2.57
C LEU A 146 10.29 -3.89 -2.05
N ALA A 147 10.61 -2.75 -2.66
CA ALA A 147 11.70 -1.89 -2.20
C ALA A 147 11.40 -1.30 -0.81
N VAL A 148 10.17 -0.84 -0.55
CA VAL A 148 9.75 -0.36 0.78
C VAL A 148 9.87 -1.48 1.82
N ARG A 149 9.41 -2.69 1.48
CA ARG A 149 9.51 -3.88 2.33
C ARG A 149 10.97 -4.21 2.68
N ALA A 150 11.85 -4.23 1.69
CA ALA A 150 13.28 -4.48 1.89
C ALA A 150 13.96 -3.40 2.75
N GLN A 151 13.66 -2.13 2.49
CA GLN A 151 14.19 -1.02 3.29
C GLN A 151 13.68 -1.06 4.74
N THR A 152 12.43 -1.47 4.97
CA THR A 152 11.87 -1.65 6.31
C THR A 152 12.58 -2.77 7.06
N ALA A 153 12.88 -3.89 6.40
CA ALA A 153 13.64 -4.99 6.99
C ALA A 153 15.07 -4.54 7.38
N LEU A 154 15.73 -3.79 6.52
CA LEU A 154 17.07 -3.23 6.80
C LEU A 154 17.03 -2.24 7.97
N LEU A 155 16.01 -1.37 8.01
CA LEU A 155 15.81 -0.43 9.11
C LEU A 155 15.61 -1.16 10.44
N ALA A 156 14.77 -2.20 10.45
CA ALA A 156 14.50 -3.01 11.65
C ALA A 156 15.72 -3.81 12.13
N ALA A 157 16.64 -4.16 11.24
CA ALA A 157 17.89 -4.85 11.57
C ALA A 157 19.05 -3.88 11.92
N SER A 158 18.80 -2.57 11.91
CA SER A 158 19.83 -1.58 12.20
C SER A 158 20.25 -1.63 13.68
N PRO A 159 21.55 -1.57 13.98
CA PRO A 159 22.04 -1.50 15.37
C PRO A 159 21.69 -0.19 16.08
N ALA A 160 21.09 0.78 15.39
CA ALA A 160 20.61 2.02 15.98
C ALA A 160 19.32 1.85 16.79
N PHE A 161 18.63 0.71 16.61
CA PHE A 161 17.33 0.40 17.24
C PHE A 161 17.39 -0.86 18.07
#